data_bce851635b4bad33598e86000ecd1937
#
_entry.id   bce851635b4bad33598e86000ecd1937
#
_cell.length_a   1.000
_cell.length_b   1.000
_cell.length_c   1.000
_cell.angle_alpha   90.00
_cell.angle_beta   90.00
_cell.angle_gamma   90.00
#
_symmetry.space_group_name_H-M   'P 1'
#
loop_
_entity.id
_entity.type
_entity.pdbx_description
1 polymer ?
#
loop_
_entity_poly.entity_id
_entity_poly.type
_entity_poly.pdbx_seq_one_letter_code
_entity_poly.pdbx_strand_id
1 'polypeptide(L)'
;PEGMAEAPQGWRWAKLGDLARLESGHTPSRSRPDWWGGDISWVSLTEIRALDGTWVESTQIKTNEAGIAHSSARILPRGTVCFSRTASVGFVTIMARPMATSQDFANWVCGDELDPEFLMYALICSRRELRALATGATHKTIYMPMLESFHLCLPDRPTQAAIVQGLKAQLAAAEEARGAA
;
A
#
# COMPACT_ATOMS: atom_id res chain seq x y z
N PRO A 1 -23.23 -3.17 -4.86
CA PRO A 1 -23.28 -4.17 -3.80
C PRO A 1 -24.20 -3.69 -2.69
N GLU A 2 -24.94 -4.59 -2.06
CA GLU A 2 -25.86 -4.26 -0.98
C GLU A 2 -25.10 -3.54 0.16
N GLY A 3 -25.64 -2.40 0.62
CA GLY A 3 -25.08 -1.62 1.74
C GLY A 3 -24.06 -0.54 1.36
N MET A 4 -23.69 -0.39 0.11
CA MET A 4 -22.85 0.72 -0.34
C MET A 4 -23.71 1.94 -0.68
N ALA A 5 -23.16 3.15 -0.37
CA ALA A 5 -23.78 4.40 -0.80
C ALA A 5 -23.86 4.46 -2.34
N GLU A 6 -24.82 5.24 -2.85
CA GLU A 6 -24.91 5.49 -4.29
C GLU A 6 -23.60 6.18 -4.77
N ALA A 7 -23.08 5.69 -5.89
CA ALA A 7 -21.87 6.30 -6.46
C ALA A 7 -22.21 7.68 -7.05
N PRO A 8 -21.35 8.68 -6.93
CA PRO A 8 -21.51 9.97 -7.59
C PRO A 8 -21.67 9.81 -9.11
N GLN A 9 -22.27 10.79 -9.77
CA GLN A 9 -22.42 10.77 -11.22
C GLN A 9 -21.06 10.64 -11.92
N GLY A 10 -20.93 9.67 -12.81
CA GLY A 10 -19.70 9.35 -13.53
C GLY A 10 -18.72 8.46 -12.75
N TRP A 11 -19.08 8.06 -11.52
CA TRP A 11 -18.30 7.13 -10.71
C TRP A 11 -18.96 5.76 -10.68
N ARG A 12 -18.21 4.72 -10.37
CA ARG A 12 -18.73 3.36 -10.18
C ARG A 12 -18.07 2.67 -9.00
N TRP A 13 -18.80 1.79 -8.34
CA TRP A 13 -18.21 0.84 -7.42
C TRP A 13 -17.54 -0.30 -8.20
N ALA A 14 -16.29 -0.59 -7.89
CA ALA A 14 -15.56 -1.70 -8.48
C ALA A 14 -14.86 -2.50 -7.37
N LYS A 15 -14.78 -3.82 -7.54
CA LYS A 15 -13.99 -4.66 -6.67
C LYS A 15 -12.52 -4.34 -6.91
N LEU A 16 -11.76 -4.10 -5.83
CA LEU A 16 -10.35 -3.70 -5.96
C LEU A 16 -9.51 -4.79 -6.67
N GLY A 17 -9.85 -6.06 -6.45
CA GLY A 17 -9.20 -7.18 -7.14
C GLY A 17 -9.40 -7.23 -8.66
N ASP A 18 -10.41 -6.52 -9.19
CA ASP A 18 -10.62 -6.39 -10.65
C ASP A 18 -9.77 -5.25 -11.24
N LEU A 19 -9.32 -4.32 -10.40
CA LEU A 19 -8.56 -3.13 -10.78
C LEU A 19 -7.05 -3.28 -10.53
N ALA A 20 -6.68 -4.13 -9.58
CA ALA A 20 -5.31 -4.34 -9.14
C ALA A 20 -5.10 -5.78 -8.70
N ARG A 21 -3.92 -6.32 -8.99
CA ARG A 21 -3.52 -7.64 -8.54
C ARG A 21 -3.01 -7.56 -7.11
N LEU A 22 -3.64 -8.32 -6.20
CA LEU A 22 -3.22 -8.42 -4.81
C LEU A 22 -2.07 -9.42 -4.68
N GLU A 23 -0.97 -8.98 -4.08
CA GLU A 23 0.22 -9.78 -3.79
C GLU A 23 0.56 -9.71 -2.29
N SER A 24 1.02 -10.81 -1.74
CA SER A 24 1.61 -10.87 -0.41
C SER A 24 3.13 -10.69 -0.49
N GLY A 25 3.73 -10.27 0.63
CA GLY A 25 5.17 -10.34 0.83
C GLY A 25 5.60 -11.54 1.65
N HIS A 26 6.89 -11.64 1.89
CA HIS A 26 7.49 -12.68 2.74
C HIS A 26 8.78 -12.18 3.38
N THR A 27 9.11 -12.74 4.55
CA THR A 27 10.37 -12.47 5.23
C THR A 27 11.36 -13.62 4.97
N PRO A 28 12.44 -13.39 4.20
CA PRO A 28 13.54 -14.37 4.11
C PRO A 28 14.04 -14.74 5.50
N SER A 29 14.54 -15.97 5.66
CA SER A 29 14.94 -16.46 6.97
C SER A 29 15.95 -15.54 7.66
N ARG A 30 15.64 -15.10 8.87
CA ARG A 30 16.54 -14.29 9.70
C ARG A 30 17.75 -15.05 10.21
N SER A 31 17.71 -16.38 10.22
CA SER A 31 18.86 -17.23 10.55
C SER A 31 19.92 -17.32 9.44
N ARG A 32 19.67 -16.71 8.30
CA ARG A 32 20.56 -16.66 7.14
C ARG A 32 21.02 -15.21 6.90
N PRO A 33 22.08 -14.75 7.58
CA PRO A 33 22.60 -13.38 7.40
C PRO A 33 23.04 -13.10 5.96
N ASP A 34 23.46 -14.13 5.23
CA ASP A 34 23.89 -14.09 3.84
C ASP A 34 22.73 -13.80 2.85
N TRP A 35 21.47 -13.86 3.28
CA TRP A 35 20.28 -13.49 2.51
C TRP A 35 19.86 -12.03 2.70
N TRP A 36 20.55 -11.31 3.58
CA TRP A 36 20.26 -9.92 3.90
C TRP A 36 21.40 -9.01 3.46
N GLY A 37 21.09 -7.73 3.33
CA GLY A 37 21.98 -6.78 2.66
C GLY A 37 21.85 -6.87 1.13
N GLY A 38 22.66 -6.13 0.40
CA GLY A 38 22.59 -6.04 -1.05
C GLY A 38 21.68 -4.92 -1.54
N ASP A 39 21.11 -5.04 -2.74
CA ASP A 39 20.51 -3.93 -3.45
C ASP A 39 18.97 -3.96 -3.51
N ILE A 40 18.35 -5.06 -3.06
CA ILE A 40 16.91 -5.21 -3.12
C ILE A 40 16.26 -4.60 -1.87
N SER A 41 15.60 -3.47 -2.03
CA SER A 41 14.82 -2.85 -0.94
C SER A 41 13.71 -3.77 -0.49
N TRP A 42 13.53 -3.87 0.83
CA TRP A 42 12.52 -4.74 1.45
C TRP A 42 11.72 -3.94 2.48
N VAL A 43 10.48 -3.62 2.11
CA VAL A 43 9.57 -2.80 2.93
C VAL A 43 9.09 -3.61 4.13
N SER A 44 9.23 -3.03 5.31
CA SER A 44 8.84 -3.66 6.59
C SER A 44 8.10 -2.69 7.50
N LEU A 45 7.51 -3.23 8.58
CA LEU A 45 6.84 -2.39 9.59
C LEU A 45 7.79 -1.46 10.33
N THR A 46 9.09 -1.73 10.31
CA THR A 46 10.11 -0.93 11.03
C THR A 46 10.08 0.54 10.61
N GLU A 47 9.88 0.81 9.34
CA GLU A 47 9.94 2.17 8.78
C GLU A 47 8.63 2.66 8.16
N ILE A 48 7.56 1.82 8.14
CA ILE A 48 6.34 2.16 7.40
C ILE A 48 5.67 3.46 7.86
N ARG A 49 5.83 3.83 9.12
CA ARG A 49 5.26 5.09 9.63
C ARG A 49 5.93 6.33 9.03
N ALA A 50 7.25 6.24 8.78
CA ALA A 50 7.99 7.31 8.12
C ALA A 50 7.75 7.35 6.61
N LEU A 51 7.36 6.21 6.02
CA LEU A 51 7.08 6.08 4.59
C LEU A 51 5.62 6.36 4.23
N ASP A 52 4.75 6.54 5.22
CA ASP A 52 3.31 6.69 5.03
C ASP A 52 2.97 7.87 4.12
N GLY A 53 2.18 7.62 3.09
CA GLY A 53 1.75 8.64 2.12
C GLY A 53 2.84 9.06 1.12
N THR A 54 3.94 8.32 1.00
CA THR A 54 5.07 8.66 0.12
C THR A 54 5.38 7.58 -0.91
N TRP A 55 6.16 7.96 -1.93
CA TRP A 55 6.87 7.03 -2.79
C TRP A 55 8.19 6.63 -2.11
N VAL A 56 8.40 5.34 -1.88
CA VAL A 56 9.63 4.83 -1.28
C VAL A 56 10.69 4.58 -2.34
N GLU A 57 11.82 5.27 -2.21
CA GLU A 57 12.97 5.12 -3.12
C GLU A 57 13.92 4.01 -2.67
N SER A 58 14.07 3.83 -1.38
CA SER A 58 14.94 2.84 -0.77
C SER A 58 14.49 2.56 0.66
N THR A 59 14.82 1.38 1.17
CA THR A 59 14.55 0.96 2.54
C THR A 59 15.85 0.79 3.34
N GLN A 60 15.76 0.92 4.66
CA GLN A 60 16.89 0.68 5.56
C GLN A 60 17.31 -0.80 5.53
N ILE A 61 16.33 -1.69 5.55
CA ILE A 61 16.55 -3.13 5.47
C ILE A 61 16.48 -3.54 4.01
N LYS A 62 17.48 -4.29 3.56
CA LYS A 62 17.56 -4.82 2.20
C LYS A 62 17.80 -6.32 2.24
N THR A 63 17.32 -7.00 1.22
CA THR A 63 17.64 -8.38 0.92
C THR A 63 18.48 -8.44 -0.37
N ASN A 64 18.76 -9.64 -0.85
CA ASN A 64 19.51 -9.89 -2.07
C ASN A 64 18.87 -11.00 -2.89
N GLU A 65 19.45 -11.33 -4.04
CA GLU A 65 18.94 -12.36 -4.93
C GLU A 65 18.81 -13.73 -4.24
N ALA A 66 19.75 -14.08 -3.36
CA ALA A 66 19.69 -15.33 -2.62
C ALA A 66 18.50 -15.36 -1.65
N GLY A 67 18.22 -14.25 -0.95
CA GLY A 67 17.04 -14.12 -0.10
C GLY A 67 15.72 -14.26 -0.87
N ILE A 68 15.64 -13.70 -2.07
CA ILE A 68 14.46 -13.84 -2.95
C ILE A 68 14.36 -15.29 -3.45
N ALA A 69 15.45 -15.84 -3.96
CA ALA A 69 15.45 -17.18 -4.58
C ALA A 69 15.12 -18.31 -3.60
N HIS A 70 15.47 -18.18 -2.32
CA HIS A 70 15.28 -19.21 -1.30
C HIS A 70 14.11 -18.91 -0.33
N SER A 71 13.21 -18.02 -0.71
CA SER A 71 12.03 -17.70 0.09
C SER A 71 10.80 -17.50 -0.81
N SER A 72 9.66 -17.18 -0.20
CA SER A 72 8.46 -16.79 -0.93
C SER A 72 8.38 -15.28 -1.18
N ALA A 73 9.45 -14.53 -0.86
CA ALA A 73 9.52 -13.11 -1.16
C ALA A 73 9.54 -12.88 -2.68
N ARG A 74 8.88 -11.83 -3.11
CA ARG A 74 8.73 -11.48 -4.52
C ARG A 74 9.15 -10.06 -4.75
N ILE A 75 9.82 -9.80 -5.87
CA ILE A 75 10.07 -8.45 -6.35
C ILE A 75 8.82 -7.99 -7.10
N LEU A 76 8.21 -6.91 -6.62
CA LEU A 76 7.03 -6.30 -7.22
C LEU A 76 7.43 -5.03 -7.98
N PRO A 77 6.69 -4.65 -9.03
CA PRO A 77 7.10 -3.55 -9.89
C PRO A 77 6.95 -2.17 -9.24
N ARG A 78 7.61 -1.17 -9.82
CA ARG A 78 7.37 0.24 -9.53
C ARG A 78 5.87 0.55 -9.62
N GLY A 79 5.36 1.40 -8.71
CA GLY A 79 3.95 1.77 -8.64
C GLY A 79 3.10 0.82 -7.77
N THR A 80 3.67 -0.27 -7.26
CA THR A 80 2.95 -1.15 -6.31
C THR A 80 2.60 -0.38 -5.05
N VAL A 81 1.32 -0.42 -4.67
CA VAL A 81 0.79 0.21 -3.45
C VAL A 81 0.86 -0.80 -2.32
N CYS A 82 1.64 -0.48 -1.29
CA CYS A 82 1.89 -1.34 -0.13
C CYS A 82 1.07 -0.86 1.06
N PHE A 83 0.14 -1.68 1.51
CA PHE A 83 -0.74 -1.41 2.65
C PHE A 83 -0.35 -2.31 3.83
N SER A 84 -0.03 -1.73 4.98
CA SER A 84 0.27 -2.50 6.18
C SER A 84 -1.02 -3.10 6.76
N ARG A 85 -1.08 -4.43 6.84
CA ARG A 85 -2.27 -5.19 7.27
C ARG A 85 -2.13 -5.85 8.63
N THR A 86 -0.93 -5.90 9.21
CA THR A 86 -0.64 -6.57 10.49
C THR A 86 0.03 -5.60 11.46
N ALA A 87 -0.29 -5.68 12.73
CA ALA A 87 0.25 -4.92 13.86
C ALA A 87 0.09 -3.39 13.69
N SER A 88 0.85 -2.75 12.82
CA SER A 88 0.71 -1.33 12.45
C SER A 88 -0.21 -1.17 11.24
N VAL A 89 -1.49 -1.48 11.40
CA VAL A 89 -2.47 -1.50 10.30
C VAL A 89 -2.78 -0.10 9.77
N GLY A 90 -2.88 0.01 8.44
CA GLY A 90 -3.45 1.17 7.76
C GLY A 90 -2.44 2.20 7.24
N PHE A 91 -1.14 1.92 7.30
CA PHE A 91 -0.13 2.76 6.65
C PHE A 91 0.04 2.33 5.18
N VAL A 92 0.34 3.29 4.32
CA VAL A 92 0.40 3.06 2.87
C VAL A 92 1.61 3.76 2.27
N THR A 93 2.36 3.04 1.46
CA THR A 93 3.45 3.60 0.65
C THR A 93 3.41 3.05 -0.78
N ILE A 94 4.08 3.69 -1.72
CA ILE A 94 4.16 3.24 -3.12
C ILE A 94 5.63 2.97 -3.46
N MET A 95 5.90 1.86 -4.10
CA MET A 95 7.25 1.53 -4.58
C MET A 95 7.68 2.46 -5.73
N ALA A 96 8.75 3.24 -5.53
CA ALA A 96 9.32 4.09 -6.58
C ALA A 96 10.21 3.30 -7.57
N ARG A 97 10.61 2.10 -7.21
CA ARG A 97 11.34 1.11 -8.03
C ARG A 97 10.91 -0.30 -7.63
N PRO A 98 11.32 -1.35 -8.38
CA PRO A 98 11.03 -2.73 -7.97
C PRO A 98 11.59 -3.04 -6.58
N MET A 99 10.76 -3.60 -5.69
CA MET A 99 11.07 -3.91 -4.30
C MET A 99 10.36 -5.18 -3.86
N ALA A 100 10.74 -5.69 -2.69
CA ALA A 100 10.00 -6.71 -1.96
C ALA A 100 9.40 -6.14 -0.66
N THR A 101 8.51 -6.88 -0.02
CA THR A 101 7.92 -6.53 1.28
C THR A 101 7.90 -7.73 2.22
N SER A 102 7.72 -7.49 3.52
CA SER A 102 7.35 -8.55 4.46
C SER A 102 5.91 -9.03 4.23
N GLN A 103 5.53 -10.13 4.88
CA GLN A 103 4.16 -10.66 4.88
C GLN A 103 3.13 -9.75 5.59
N ASP A 104 3.61 -8.72 6.27
CA ASP A 104 2.74 -7.75 6.98
C ASP A 104 2.04 -6.77 6.04
N PHE A 105 2.29 -6.89 4.73
CA PHE A 105 1.73 -6.03 3.70
C PHE A 105 0.79 -6.78 2.76
N ALA A 106 -0.26 -6.08 2.37
CA ALA A 106 -1.04 -6.35 1.16
C ALA A 106 -0.53 -5.40 0.07
N ASN A 107 -0.08 -5.95 -1.04
CA ASN A 107 0.55 -5.20 -2.12
C ASN A 107 -0.36 -5.22 -3.35
N TRP A 108 -0.76 -4.03 -3.81
CA TRP A 108 -1.66 -3.87 -4.94
C TRP A 108 -0.87 -3.42 -6.17
N VAL A 109 -0.76 -4.29 -7.16
CA VAL A 109 -0.18 -3.95 -8.46
C VAL A 109 -1.31 -3.43 -9.34
N CYS A 110 -1.41 -2.12 -9.50
CA CYS A 110 -2.51 -1.46 -10.19
C CYS A 110 -2.50 -1.76 -11.69
N GLY A 111 -3.68 -2.04 -12.24
CA GLY A 111 -3.92 -2.08 -13.68
C GLY A 111 -4.15 -0.68 -14.27
N ASP A 112 -4.44 -0.62 -15.56
CA ASP A 112 -4.51 0.63 -16.33
C ASP A 112 -5.63 1.59 -15.87
N GLU A 113 -6.71 1.04 -15.30
CA GLU A 113 -7.85 1.84 -14.84
C GLU A 113 -7.62 2.53 -13.50
N LEU A 114 -6.58 2.13 -12.73
CA LEU A 114 -6.36 2.59 -11.37
C LEU A 114 -5.02 3.30 -11.22
N ASP A 115 -5.07 4.55 -10.78
CA ASP A 115 -3.88 5.32 -10.42
C ASP A 115 -3.37 4.88 -9.04
N PRO A 116 -2.06 4.54 -8.89
CA PRO A 116 -1.48 4.16 -7.60
C PRO A 116 -1.62 5.22 -6.51
N GLU A 117 -1.45 6.50 -6.83
CA GLU A 117 -1.61 7.59 -5.84
C GLU A 117 -3.08 7.77 -5.46
N PHE A 118 -4.02 7.61 -6.40
CA PHE A 118 -5.44 7.63 -6.07
C PHE A 118 -5.80 6.49 -5.10
N LEU A 119 -5.32 5.27 -5.35
CA LEU A 119 -5.52 4.15 -4.43
C LEU A 119 -4.89 4.43 -3.07
N MET A 120 -3.67 4.95 -3.01
CA MET A 120 -2.99 5.30 -1.76
C MET A 120 -3.83 6.27 -0.94
N TYR A 121 -4.31 7.36 -1.53
CA TYR A 121 -5.13 8.35 -0.82
C TYR A 121 -6.49 7.79 -0.40
N ALA A 122 -7.13 6.96 -1.23
CA ALA A 122 -8.37 6.30 -0.87
C ALA A 122 -8.21 5.40 0.36
N LEU A 123 -7.12 4.61 0.43
CA LEU A 123 -6.81 3.78 1.59
C LEU A 123 -6.48 4.62 2.84
N ILE A 124 -5.75 5.72 2.68
CA ILE A 124 -5.45 6.65 3.79
C ILE A 124 -6.73 7.29 4.32
N CYS A 125 -7.61 7.76 3.44
CA CYS A 125 -8.90 8.34 3.83
C CYS A 125 -9.79 7.34 4.59
N SER A 126 -9.76 6.06 4.21
CA SER A 126 -10.53 4.98 4.85
C SER A 126 -9.81 4.31 6.02
N ARG A 127 -8.69 4.85 6.45
CA ARG A 127 -7.80 4.21 7.46
C ARG A 127 -8.51 3.83 8.74
N ARG A 128 -9.41 4.68 9.23
CA ARG A 128 -10.15 4.42 10.48
C ARG A 128 -11.06 3.20 10.33
N GLU A 129 -11.80 3.15 9.25
CA GLU A 129 -12.71 2.07 8.92
C GLU A 129 -11.94 0.77 8.64
N LEU A 130 -10.83 0.84 7.92
CA LEU A 130 -9.97 -0.31 7.64
C LEU A 130 -9.35 -0.89 8.91
N ARG A 131 -8.92 -0.05 9.85
CA ARG A 131 -8.42 -0.51 11.16
C ARG A 131 -9.48 -1.25 11.97
N ALA A 132 -10.75 -0.88 11.84
CA ALA A 132 -11.85 -1.56 12.51
C ALA A 132 -12.08 -3.00 11.98
N LEU A 133 -11.63 -3.32 10.76
CA LEU A 133 -11.70 -4.66 10.19
C LEU A 133 -10.62 -5.60 10.72
N ALA A 134 -9.58 -5.06 11.35
CA ALA A 134 -8.48 -5.86 11.85
C ALA A 134 -8.88 -6.63 13.11
N THR A 135 -8.62 -7.94 13.12
CA THR A 135 -8.93 -8.86 14.22
C THR A 135 -7.65 -9.54 14.72
N GLY A 136 -7.71 -10.16 15.88
CA GLY A 136 -6.60 -10.89 16.49
C GLY A 136 -6.33 -10.45 17.92
N ALA A 137 -5.92 -11.40 18.77
CA ALA A 137 -5.66 -11.16 20.19
C ALA A 137 -4.28 -10.55 20.44
N THR A 138 -3.24 -11.06 19.77
CA THR A 138 -1.85 -10.62 19.96
C THR A 138 -1.49 -9.50 18.98
N HIS A 139 -1.79 -9.69 17.69
CA HIS A 139 -1.57 -8.70 16.64
C HIS A 139 -2.84 -8.52 15.81
N LYS A 140 -3.31 -7.29 15.71
CA LYS A 140 -4.41 -6.95 14.82
C LYS A 140 -4.00 -7.16 13.39
N THR A 141 -4.80 -7.91 12.63
CA THR A 141 -4.52 -8.25 11.21
C THR A 141 -5.80 -8.18 10.39
N ILE A 142 -5.69 -7.61 9.19
CA ILE A 142 -6.70 -7.78 8.15
C ILE A 142 -6.27 -8.97 7.29
N TYR A 143 -7.08 -10.03 7.28
CA TYR A 143 -6.77 -11.26 6.57
C TYR A 143 -7.06 -11.15 5.06
N MET A 144 -6.35 -11.93 4.25
CA MET A 144 -6.41 -11.87 2.79
C MET A 144 -7.84 -11.96 2.21
N PRO A 145 -8.74 -12.84 2.69
CA PRO A 145 -10.12 -12.89 2.17
C PRO A 145 -10.89 -11.56 2.34
N MET A 146 -10.61 -10.82 3.42
CA MET A 146 -11.20 -9.49 3.63
C MET A 146 -10.62 -8.48 2.64
N LEU A 147 -9.30 -8.48 2.42
CA LEU A 147 -8.63 -7.61 1.45
C LEU A 147 -9.12 -7.87 0.03
N GLU A 148 -9.36 -9.12 -0.33
CA GLU A 148 -9.93 -9.51 -1.63
C GLU A 148 -11.36 -9.01 -1.84
N SER A 149 -12.08 -8.73 -0.77
CA SER A 149 -13.46 -8.21 -0.80
C SER A 149 -13.55 -6.69 -0.92
N PHE A 150 -12.44 -5.97 -0.86
CA PHE A 150 -12.46 -4.50 -0.93
C PHE A 150 -13.07 -3.98 -2.22
N HIS A 151 -13.88 -2.94 -2.07
CA HIS A 151 -14.44 -2.19 -3.19
C HIS A 151 -13.98 -0.74 -3.12
N LEU A 152 -13.83 -0.13 -4.28
CA LEU A 152 -13.41 1.25 -4.45
C LEU A 152 -14.45 1.98 -5.30
N CYS A 153 -14.86 3.15 -4.85
CA CYS A 153 -15.63 4.07 -5.67
C CYS A 153 -14.68 4.78 -6.65
N LEU A 154 -14.81 4.49 -7.93
CA LEU A 154 -13.82 4.80 -8.95
C LEU A 154 -14.37 5.77 -9.99
N PRO A 155 -13.75 6.96 -10.17
CA PRO A 155 -13.93 7.80 -11.34
C PRO A 155 -13.03 7.36 -12.49
N ASP A 156 -13.15 8.02 -13.64
CA ASP A 156 -12.20 7.83 -14.74
C ASP A 156 -10.77 8.30 -14.39
N ARG A 157 -9.79 7.89 -15.18
CA ARG A 157 -8.37 8.21 -14.97
C ARG A 157 -8.06 9.70 -14.92
N PRO A 158 -8.60 10.55 -15.82
CA PRO A 158 -8.41 12.00 -15.74
C PRO A 158 -8.90 12.60 -14.42
N THR A 159 -10.06 12.14 -13.93
CA THR A 159 -10.62 12.59 -12.66
C THR A 159 -9.77 12.11 -11.47
N GLN A 160 -9.29 10.87 -11.49
CA GLN A 160 -8.34 10.36 -10.48
C GLN A 160 -7.10 11.27 -10.42
N ALA A 161 -6.50 11.59 -11.55
CA ALA A 161 -5.32 12.47 -11.64
C ALA A 161 -5.60 13.87 -11.09
N ALA A 162 -6.75 14.46 -11.41
CA ALA A 162 -7.14 15.78 -10.93
C ALA A 162 -7.32 15.78 -9.38
N ILE A 163 -7.93 14.75 -8.82
CA ILE A 163 -8.11 14.59 -7.37
C ILE A 163 -6.74 14.48 -6.69
N VAL A 164 -5.84 13.65 -7.20
CA VAL A 164 -4.48 13.48 -6.67
C VAL A 164 -3.74 14.82 -6.67
N GLN A 165 -3.75 15.56 -7.75
CA GLN A 165 -3.10 16.88 -7.83
C GLN A 165 -3.69 17.87 -6.84
N GLY A 166 -5.01 17.92 -6.70
CA GLY A 166 -5.69 18.77 -5.73
C GLY A 166 -5.31 18.45 -4.28
N LEU A 167 -5.27 17.15 -3.93
CA LEU A 167 -4.86 16.71 -2.59
C LEU A 167 -3.39 17.05 -2.31
N LYS A 168 -2.49 16.82 -3.25
CA LYS A 168 -1.05 17.16 -3.10
C LYS A 168 -0.85 18.66 -2.87
N ALA A 169 -1.56 19.50 -3.60
CA ALA A 169 -1.50 20.94 -3.41
C ALA A 169 -2.01 21.38 -2.03
N GLN A 170 -3.12 20.80 -1.56
CA GLN A 170 -3.67 21.10 -0.23
C GLN A 170 -2.74 20.63 0.90
N LEU A 171 -2.13 19.45 0.77
CA LEU A 171 -1.18 18.91 1.74
C LEU A 171 0.07 19.79 1.82
N ALA A 172 0.64 20.19 0.69
CA ALA A 172 1.79 21.10 0.64
C ALA A 172 1.49 22.44 1.32
N ALA A 173 0.33 23.06 1.02
CA ALA A 173 -0.09 24.32 1.66
C ALA A 173 -0.28 24.17 3.18
N ALA A 174 -0.79 23.03 3.64
CA ALA A 174 -0.96 22.76 5.06
C ALA A 174 0.39 22.55 5.78
N GLU A 175 1.38 21.95 5.12
CA GLU A 175 2.74 21.80 5.66
C GLU A 175 3.46 23.14 5.77
N GLU A 176 3.37 24.00 4.74
CA GLU A 176 3.93 25.36 4.76
C GLU A 176 3.33 26.18 5.89
N ALA A 177 2.01 26.12 6.09
CA ALA A 177 1.33 26.85 7.16
C ALA A 177 1.78 26.38 8.56
N ARG A 178 2.06 25.09 8.75
CA ARG A 178 2.59 24.54 10.02
C ARG A 178 4.05 24.95 10.26
N GLY A 179 4.86 25.02 9.21
CA GLY A 179 6.27 25.40 9.31
C GLY A 179 6.47 26.91 9.57
N ALA A 180 5.45 27.74 9.33
CA ALA A 180 5.46 29.18 9.55
C ALA A 180 4.91 29.59 10.93
N ALA A 181 4.38 28.67 11.73
CA ALA A 181 3.84 28.87 13.08
C ALA A 181 4.83 28.45 14.17
#